data_46a7c70cad7408d07b6c27b9ed292779
#
_entry.id   46a7c70cad7408d07b6c27b9ed292779
#
_cell.length_a   1.000
_cell.length_b   1.000
_cell.length_c   1.000
_cell.angle_alpha   90.00
_cell.angle_beta   90.00
_cell.angle_gamma   90.00
#
_symmetry.space_group_name_H-M   'P 1'
#
loop_
_entity.id
_entity.type
_entity.pdbx_description
1 polymer ?
#
loop_
_entity_poly.entity_id
_entity_poly.type
_entity_poly.pdbx_seq_one_letter_code
_entity_poly.pdbx_strand_id
1 'polypeptide(L)'
;MKWSKLKALVEEKFSPSLENRISIYSTRYGNCTCGHAWLTLDKEIIANFCTMAFWNRANGDFYRKNDRWVSDSNIPNNVSEKQKMSYGEMEYGELSRQDAYLACWEFVHQLKVDEAINSEDPLIQSLATLDKRLGKKKLKCIDESTLHPLAKKLLAVRLKAEGL
;
A
#
# COMPACT_ATOMS: atom_id res chain seq x y z
N MET A 1 -14.84 -11.49 -4.58
CA MET A 1 -14.77 -11.82 -3.13
C MET A 1 -15.09 -10.59 -2.30
N LYS A 2 -15.68 -10.72 -1.11
CA LYS A 2 -15.88 -9.58 -0.19
C LYS A 2 -14.51 -9.12 0.34
N TRP A 3 -14.33 -7.80 0.52
CA TRP A 3 -13.07 -7.24 1.03
C TRP A 3 -12.64 -7.83 2.37
N SER A 4 -13.57 -7.98 3.32
CA SER A 4 -13.26 -8.53 4.63
C SER A 4 -12.64 -9.94 4.58
N LYS A 5 -13.10 -10.77 3.63
CA LYS A 5 -12.52 -12.11 3.42
C LYS A 5 -11.13 -12.02 2.79
N LEU A 6 -10.94 -11.15 1.79
CA LEU A 6 -9.65 -10.93 1.15
C LEU A 6 -8.62 -10.38 2.15
N LYS A 7 -9.00 -9.37 2.93
CA LYS A 7 -8.18 -8.82 4.03
C LYS A 7 -7.68 -9.92 4.96
N ALA A 8 -8.57 -10.76 5.45
CA ALA A 8 -8.20 -11.84 6.36
C ALA A 8 -7.17 -12.80 5.73
N LEU A 9 -7.35 -13.16 4.45
CA LEU A 9 -6.41 -14.02 3.72
C LEU A 9 -5.05 -13.36 3.50
N VAL A 10 -5.01 -12.04 3.25
CA VAL A 10 -3.75 -11.29 3.15
C VAL A 10 -3.03 -11.26 4.48
N GLU A 11 -3.73 -10.85 5.55
CA GLU A 11 -3.13 -10.69 6.88
C GLU A 11 -2.71 -12.04 7.49
N GLU A 12 -3.40 -13.14 7.16
CA GLU A 12 -2.98 -14.50 7.53
C GLU A 12 -1.60 -14.90 6.97
N LYS A 13 -1.19 -14.32 5.85
CA LYS A 13 0.14 -14.56 5.27
C LYS A 13 1.25 -13.81 6.00
N PHE A 14 0.95 -12.81 6.79
CA PHE A 14 1.98 -12.02 7.47
C PHE A 14 2.71 -12.85 8.54
N SER A 15 3.98 -12.49 8.77
CA SER A 15 4.78 -13.09 9.83
C SER A 15 4.12 -12.90 11.20
N PRO A 16 4.08 -13.92 12.05
CA PRO A 16 3.55 -13.79 13.41
C PRO A 16 4.24 -12.70 14.24
N SER A 17 5.50 -12.37 13.94
CA SER A 17 6.24 -11.28 14.60
C SER A 17 5.63 -9.88 14.34
N LEU A 18 4.72 -9.77 13.36
CA LEU A 18 4.03 -8.54 12.94
C LEU A 18 2.56 -8.52 13.36
N GLU A 19 2.12 -9.49 14.15
CA GLU A 19 0.72 -9.61 14.56
C GLU A 19 0.20 -8.30 15.17
N ASN A 20 -0.98 -7.87 14.72
CA ASN A 20 -1.66 -6.64 15.12
C ASN A 20 -0.90 -5.31 14.82
N ARG A 21 0.25 -5.35 14.16
CA ARG A 21 1.01 -4.15 13.83
C ARG A 21 0.66 -3.60 12.45
N ILE A 22 0.36 -4.48 11.50
CA ILE A 22 0.11 -4.12 10.10
C ILE A 22 -1.30 -4.56 9.73
N SER A 23 -2.05 -3.64 9.11
CA SER A 23 -3.38 -3.92 8.61
C SER A 23 -3.67 -3.17 7.33
N ILE A 24 -4.45 -3.81 6.44
CA ILE A 24 -4.92 -3.19 5.20
C ILE A 24 -6.44 -3.00 5.23
N TYR A 25 -6.90 -1.83 4.82
CA TYR A 25 -8.29 -1.42 4.85
C TYR A 25 -8.78 -0.99 3.49
N SER A 26 -10.09 -1.05 3.28
CA SER A 26 -10.72 -0.53 2.08
C SER A 26 -12.17 -0.14 2.34
N THR A 27 -12.59 0.98 1.78
CA THR A 27 -13.97 1.46 1.77
C THR A 27 -14.37 1.91 0.37
N ARG A 28 -15.68 2.00 0.12
CA ARG A 28 -16.23 2.53 -1.14
C ARG A 28 -16.86 3.89 -0.90
N TYR A 29 -16.88 4.70 -1.95
CA TYR A 29 -17.63 5.95 -1.96
C TYR A 29 -19.04 5.69 -2.52
N GLY A 30 -20.03 5.58 -1.65
CA GLY A 30 -21.40 5.31 -2.06
C GLY A 30 -21.56 3.99 -2.82
N ASN A 31 -22.30 4.01 -3.94
CA ASN A 31 -22.64 2.83 -4.72
C ASN A 31 -21.66 2.51 -5.86
N CYS A 32 -20.65 3.35 -6.10
CA CYS A 32 -19.66 3.08 -7.15
C CYS A 32 -18.54 2.16 -6.66
N THR A 33 -17.72 1.70 -7.58
CA THR A 33 -16.51 0.92 -7.26
C THR A 33 -15.37 1.80 -6.79
N CYS A 34 -15.49 3.12 -6.97
CA CYS A 34 -14.55 4.11 -6.47
C CYS A 34 -14.46 4.02 -4.96
N GLY A 35 -13.34 4.40 -4.42
CA GLY A 35 -13.15 4.34 -2.98
C GLY A 35 -11.71 4.60 -2.58
N HIS A 36 -11.43 4.18 -1.38
CA HIS A 36 -10.19 4.40 -0.71
C HIS A 36 -9.74 3.08 -0.05
N ALA A 37 -8.48 2.74 -0.21
CA ALA A 37 -7.83 1.71 0.58
C ALA A 37 -6.56 2.29 1.21
N TRP A 38 -6.10 1.72 2.31
CA TRP A 38 -4.90 2.19 3.01
C TRP A 38 -4.25 1.08 3.79
N LEU A 39 -2.95 1.21 4.00
CA LEU A 39 -2.13 0.34 4.82
C LEU A 39 -1.72 1.08 6.09
N THR A 40 -1.80 0.40 7.22
CA THR A 40 -1.34 0.95 8.50
C THR A 40 -0.19 0.14 9.08
N LEU A 41 0.71 0.82 9.78
CA LEU A 41 1.73 0.26 10.64
C LEU A 41 1.56 0.89 12.03
N ASP A 42 1.39 0.06 13.05
CA ASP A 42 1.18 0.50 14.44
C ASP A 42 0.03 1.54 14.56
N LYS A 43 -1.04 1.36 13.75
CA LYS A 43 -2.23 2.20 13.61
C LYS A 43 -2.02 3.51 12.82
N GLU A 44 -0.81 3.84 12.41
CA GLU A 44 -0.53 5.00 11.55
C GLU A 44 -0.64 4.63 10.08
N ILE A 45 -1.22 5.51 9.26
CA ILE A 45 -1.33 5.29 7.81
C ILE A 45 0.05 5.49 7.18
N ILE A 46 0.54 4.47 6.47
CA ILE A 46 1.83 4.50 5.77
C ILE A 46 1.70 4.43 4.25
N ALA A 47 0.56 4.06 3.74
CA ALA A 47 0.25 4.08 2.31
C ALA A 47 -1.25 4.29 2.08
N ASN A 48 -1.61 4.93 0.98
CA ASN A 48 -2.96 5.35 0.70
C ASN A 48 -3.29 5.17 -0.79
N PHE A 49 -4.38 4.47 -1.09
CA PHE A 49 -4.81 4.08 -2.42
C PHE A 49 -6.19 4.66 -2.69
N CYS A 50 -6.25 5.79 -3.36
CA CYS A 50 -7.52 6.48 -3.63
C CYS A 50 -7.82 6.49 -5.13
N THR A 51 -8.99 5.98 -5.52
CA THR A 51 -9.43 5.95 -6.92
C THR A 51 -9.46 7.36 -7.53
N MET A 52 -9.94 8.34 -6.78
CA MET A 52 -10.03 9.72 -7.28
C MET A 52 -8.65 10.34 -7.48
N ALA A 53 -7.73 10.12 -6.54
CA ALA A 53 -6.36 10.59 -6.66
C ALA A 53 -5.62 9.94 -7.84
N PHE A 54 -5.82 8.63 -8.03
CA PHE A 54 -5.25 7.90 -9.16
C PHE A 54 -5.72 8.48 -10.51
N TRP A 55 -7.02 8.72 -10.66
CA TRP A 55 -7.55 9.31 -11.89
C TRP A 55 -7.07 10.75 -12.11
N ASN A 56 -6.96 11.53 -11.06
CA ASN A 56 -6.54 12.93 -11.18
C ASN A 56 -5.03 13.07 -11.39
N ARG A 57 -4.22 12.12 -10.93
CA ARG A 57 -2.79 12.08 -11.26
C ARG A 57 -2.57 11.98 -12.78
N ALA A 58 -3.43 11.23 -13.48
CA ALA A 58 -3.35 11.11 -14.94
C ALA A 58 -3.86 12.34 -15.69
N ASN A 59 -4.68 13.20 -15.07
CA ASN A 59 -5.39 14.32 -15.71
C ASN A 59 -4.99 15.71 -15.18
N GLY A 60 -4.06 15.80 -14.24
CA GLY A 60 -3.64 17.07 -13.62
C GLY A 60 -3.55 16.98 -12.10
N ASP A 61 -3.17 18.08 -11.51
CA ASP A 61 -2.86 18.16 -10.10
C ASP A 61 -4.10 18.08 -9.20
N PHE A 62 -3.92 17.52 -8.02
CA PHE A 62 -4.97 17.29 -7.06
C PHE A 62 -4.54 17.80 -5.67
N TYR A 63 -5.40 18.53 -4.99
CA TYR A 63 -5.07 19.08 -3.68
C TYR A 63 -6.25 19.07 -2.73
N ARG A 64 -5.97 19.23 -1.43
CA ARG A 64 -6.97 19.25 -0.37
C ARG A 64 -7.38 20.68 -0.03
N LYS A 65 -8.68 20.96 -0.15
CA LYS A 65 -9.28 22.23 0.23
C LYS A 65 -10.48 21.99 1.14
N ASN A 66 -10.47 22.58 2.35
CA ASN A 66 -11.55 22.43 3.33
C ASN A 66 -11.99 20.98 3.55
N ASP A 67 -11.01 20.10 3.82
CA ASP A 67 -11.19 18.66 4.01
C ASP A 67 -11.81 17.91 2.81
N ARG A 68 -11.92 18.53 1.66
CA ARG A 68 -12.34 17.93 0.40
C ARG A 68 -11.18 17.89 -0.59
N TRP A 69 -11.15 16.83 -1.37
CA TRP A 69 -10.22 16.71 -2.47
C TRP A 69 -10.76 17.46 -3.67
N VAL A 70 -9.94 18.34 -4.22
CA VAL A 70 -10.28 19.17 -5.37
C VAL A 70 -9.30 18.85 -6.49
N SER A 71 -9.83 18.47 -7.65
CA SER A 71 -9.08 18.41 -8.89
C SER A 71 -9.12 19.78 -9.55
N ASP A 72 -7.96 20.38 -9.77
CA ASP A 72 -7.84 21.61 -10.51
C ASP A 72 -6.57 21.57 -11.35
N SER A 73 -6.67 21.93 -12.62
CA SER A 73 -5.51 22.07 -13.51
C SER A 73 -4.58 23.24 -13.10
N ASN A 74 -5.05 24.09 -12.21
CA ASN A 74 -4.31 25.23 -11.66
C ASN A 74 -4.27 25.13 -10.12
N ILE A 75 -3.32 24.35 -9.58
CA ILE A 75 -3.08 24.38 -8.14
C ILE A 75 -2.69 25.80 -7.72
N PRO A 76 -3.40 26.42 -6.77
CA PRO A 76 -2.96 27.70 -6.22
C PRO A 76 -1.53 27.61 -5.67
N ASN A 77 -0.69 28.60 -5.96
CA ASN A 77 0.70 28.63 -5.51
C ASN A 77 0.88 28.62 -3.98
N ASN A 78 -0.20 28.84 -3.24
CA ASN A 78 -0.22 28.83 -1.77
C ASN A 78 -0.62 27.48 -1.15
N VAL A 79 -0.81 26.45 -1.96
CA VAL A 79 -1.06 25.09 -1.42
C VAL A 79 0.20 24.58 -0.73
N SER A 80 0.12 24.33 0.56
CA SER A 80 1.24 23.83 1.32
C SER A 80 1.61 22.40 0.89
N GLU A 81 2.87 22.01 1.07
CA GLU A 81 3.33 20.63 0.79
C GLU A 81 2.52 19.57 1.58
N LYS A 82 1.98 19.92 2.76
CA LYS A 82 1.09 19.04 3.52
C LYS A 82 -0.29 18.86 2.87
N GLN A 83 -0.68 19.75 1.98
CA GLN A 83 -1.90 19.65 1.20
C GLN A 83 -1.67 18.94 -0.13
N LYS A 84 -0.40 18.86 -0.57
CA LYS A 84 0.02 18.00 -1.65
C LYS A 84 0.10 16.58 -1.12
N MET A 85 -0.32 15.64 -1.92
CA MET A 85 -0.68 14.31 -1.46
C MET A 85 0.49 13.34 -1.49
N SER A 86 1.24 13.31 -0.41
CA SER A 86 2.16 12.23 -0.11
C SER A 86 1.69 11.52 1.17
N TYR A 87 1.51 10.22 1.11
CA TYR A 87 1.17 9.41 2.28
C TYR A 87 2.26 8.36 2.49
N GLY A 88 3.14 8.63 3.44
CA GLY A 88 4.21 7.71 3.80
C GLY A 88 5.18 7.46 2.63
N GLU A 89 5.49 6.21 2.41
CA GLU A 89 6.50 5.76 1.46
C GLU A 89 5.95 5.51 0.05
N MET A 90 4.67 5.76 -0.18
CA MET A 90 4.03 5.62 -1.49
C MET A 90 3.37 6.94 -1.87
N GLU A 91 3.59 7.39 -3.08
CA GLU A 91 2.94 8.58 -3.61
C GLU A 91 1.43 8.41 -3.68
N TYR A 92 0.71 9.41 -3.24
CA TYR A 92 -0.74 9.40 -3.33
C TYR A 92 -1.19 9.36 -4.78
N GLY A 93 -2.11 8.44 -5.09
CA GLY A 93 -2.58 8.22 -6.46
C GLY A 93 -1.67 7.31 -7.30
N GLU A 94 -0.61 6.75 -6.75
CA GLU A 94 0.20 5.73 -7.43
C GLU A 94 -0.62 4.48 -7.75
N LEU A 95 -1.48 4.07 -6.83
CA LEU A 95 -2.47 3.02 -7.03
C LEU A 95 -3.88 3.51 -6.69
N SER A 96 -4.87 3.02 -7.42
CA SER A 96 -6.27 3.18 -7.06
C SER A 96 -6.69 2.16 -5.99
N ARG A 97 -7.89 2.35 -5.41
CA ARG A 97 -8.49 1.33 -4.55
C ARG A 97 -8.69 -0.01 -5.29
N GLN A 98 -9.03 0.05 -6.57
CA GLN A 98 -9.24 -1.15 -7.39
C GLN A 98 -7.94 -1.90 -7.61
N ASP A 99 -6.86 -1.19 -7.90
CA ASP A 99 -5.51 -1.78 -8.04
C ASP A 99 -5.09 -2.44 -6.73
N ALA A 100 -5.28 -1.78 -5.59
CA ALA A 100 -5.00 -2.36 -4.28
C ALA A 100 -5.82 -3.64 -4.01
N TYR A 101 -7.08 -3.70 -4.47
CA TYR A 101 -7.87 -4.92 -4.37
C TYR A 101 -7.30 -6.04 -5.24
N LEU A 102 -6.95 -5.74 -6.50
CA LEU A 102 -6.39 -6.72 -7.43
C LEU A 102 -5.03 -7.22 -6.96
N ALA A 103 -4.14 -6.32 -6.54
CA ALA A 103 -2.83 -6.67 -5.98
C ALA A 103 -2.96 -7.63 -4.77
N CYS A 104 -3.88 -7.34 -3.85
CA CYS A 104 -4.18 -8.24 -2.72
C CYS A 104 -4.68 -9.61 -3.18
N TRP A 105 -5.54 -9.63 -4.20
CA TRP A 105 -6.11 -10.86 -4.73
C TRP A 105 -5.04 -11.72 -5.43
N GLU A 106 -4.20 -11.13 -6.26
CA GLU A 106 -3.09 -11.80 -6.95
C GLU A 106 -2.07 -12.33 -5.95
N PHE A 107 -1.67 -11.52 -4.97
CA PHE A 107 -0.76 -11.92 -3.90
C PHE A 107 -1.24 -13.16 -3.15
N VAL A 108 -2.56 -13.26 -2.91
CA VAL A 108 -3.14 -14.40 -2.18
C VAL A 108 -3.26 -15.64 -3.05
N HIS A 109 -3.73 -15.49 -4.30
CA HIS A 109 -4.24 -16.59 -5.11
C HIS A 109 -3.35 -17.01 -6.27
N GLN A 110 -2.48 -16.13 -6.78
CA GLN A 110 -1.76 -16.40 -8.02
C GLN A 110 -0.25 -16.52 -7.81
N LEU A 111 0.33 -15.74 -6.89
CA LEU A 111 1.77 -15.59 -6.81
C LEU A 111 2.41 -16.49 -5.75
N LYS A 112 3.53 -17.08 -6.12
CA LYS A 112 4.50 -17.59 -5.16
C LYS A 112 5.22 -16.42 -4.49
N VAL A 113 5.70 -16.59 -3.27
CA VAL A 113 6.36 -15.52 -2.53
C VAL A 113 7.62 -15.00 -3.24
N ASP A 114 8.33 -15.87 -3.95
CA ASP A 114 9.54 -15.51 -4.70
C ASP A 114 9.21 -14.70 -5.97
N GLU A 115 8.03 -14.88 -6.55
CA GLU A 115 7.50 -14.06 -7.63
C GLU A 115 7.00 -12.72 -7.10
N ALA A 116 6.27 -12.74 -5.97
CA ALA A 116 5.71 -11.56 -5.36
C ALA A 116 6.77 -10.54 -4.89
N ILE A 117 7.92 -11.01 -4.36
CA ILE A 117 9.00 -10.10 -3.92
C ILE A 117 9.70 -9.40 -5.08
N ASN A 118 9.64 -9.98 -6.28
CA ASN A 118 10.20 -9.42 -7.51
C ASN A 118 9.12 -8.74 -8.39
N SER A 119 7.92 -8.54 -7.87
CA SER A 119 6.83 -7.89 -8.60
C SER A 119 7.14 -6.42 -8.85
N GLU A 120 6.75 -5.91 -10.02
CA GLU A 120 6.75 -4.49 -10.33
C GLU A 120 5.61 -3.72 -9.62
N ASP A 121 4.57 -4.45 -9.16
CA ASP A 121 3.51 -3.83 -8.37
C ASP A 121 4.02 -3.51 -6.96
N PRO A 122 4.04 -2.23 -6.55
CA PRO A 122 4.63 -1.80 -5.29
C PRO A 122 3.88 -2.36 -4.07
N LEU A 123 2.58 -2.62 -4.18
CA LEU A 123 1.82 -3.21 -3.08
C LEU A 123 2.07 -4.70 -2.96
N ILE A 124 2.11 -5.44 -4.09
CA ILE A 124 2.45 -6.88 -4.08
C ILE A 124 3.84 -7.08 -3.48
N GLN A 125 4.83 -6.32 -3.95
CA GLN A 125 6.19 -6.37 -3.43
C GLN A 125 6.24 -6.07 -1.93
N SER A 126 5.49 -5.05 -1.48
CA SER A 126 5.38 -4.67 -0.07
C SER A 126 4.75 -5.79 0.78
N LEU A 127 3.66 -6.40 0.32
CA LEU A 127 3.01 -7.52 1.02
C LEU A 127 3.93 -8.74 1.08
N ALA A 128 4.73 -8.98 0.04
CA ALA A 128 5.69 -10.08 0.01
C ALA A 128 6.77 -9.96 1.10
N THR A 129 7.25 -8.74 1.40
CA THR A 129 8.22 -8.55 2.49
C THR A 129 7.68 -8.96 3.86
N LEU A 130 6.35 -8.96 4.04
CA LEU A 130 5.67 -9.33 5.28
C LEU A 130 5.37 -10.83 5.38
N ASP A 131 5.48 -11.57 4.27
CA ASP A 131 5.00 -12.94 4.14
C ASP A 131 5.82 -13.93 4.98
N LYS A 132 5.16 -14.66 5.89
CA LYS A 132 5.77 -15.70 6.74
C LYS A 132 6.51 -16.80 5.98
N ARG A 133 6.21 -16.99 4.69
CA ARG A 133 6.90 -17.96 3.82
C ARG A 133 8.32 -17.54 3.44
N LEU A 134 8.66 -16.26 3.55
CA LEU A 134 10.05 -15.78 3.46
C LEU A 134 10.77 -16.09 4.77
N GLY A 135 11.58 -17.14 4.76
CA GLY A 135 12.43 -17.48 5.91
C GLY A 135 13.58 -16.49 6.12
N LYS A 136 14.13 -16.46 7.33
CA LYS A 136 15.19 -15.54 7.78
C LYS A 136 16.39 -15.43 6.82
N LYS A 137 16.81 -16.55 6.21
CA LYS A 137 17.92 -16.53 5.23
C LYS A 137 17.56 -15.72 4.00
N LYS A 138 16.35 -15.93 3.42
CA LYS A 138 15.89 -15.19 2.25
C LYS A 138 15.71 -13.70 2.56
N LEU A 139 15.15 -13.38 3.73
CA LEU A 139 14.98 -11.97 4.16
C LEU A 139 16.30 -11.20 4.15
N LYS A 140 17.39 -11.80 4.66
CA LYS A 140 18.73 -11.18 4.69
C LYS A 140 19.37 -11.04 3.31
N CYS A 141 18.90 -11.80 2.32
CA CYS A 141 19.44 -11.79 0.96
C CYS A 141 18.64 -10.89 0.00
N ILE A 142 17.58 -10.24 0.46
CA ILE A 142 16.81 -9.34 -0.38
C ILE A 142 17.66 -8.11 -0.69
N ASP A 143 17.80 -7.82 -1.98
CA ASP A 143 18.44 -6.60 -2.44
C ASP A 143 17.50 -5.42 -2.29
N GLU A 144 17.71 -4.63 -1.24
CA GLU A 144 16.91 -3.46 -0.96
C GLU A 144 16.95 -2.40 -2.08
N SER A 145 17.98 -2.39 -2.91
CA SER A 145 18.09 -1.42 -4.01
C SER A 145 16.98 -1.58 -5.06
N THR A 146 16.46 -2.79 -5.20
CA THR A 146 15.40 -3.13 -6.15
C THR A 146 13.99 -2.94 -5.60
N LEU A 147 13.86 -2.66 -4.31
CA LEU A 147 12.57 -2.54 -3.66
C LEU A 147 11.98 -1.14 -3.78
N HIS A 148 10.65 -1.10 -3.92
CA HIS A 148 9.88 0.12 -3.73
C HIS A 148 10.06 0.67 -2.29
N PRO A 149 10.06 2.01 -2.06
CA PRO A 149 10.25 2.60 -0.73
C PRO A 149 9.33 2.02 0.36
N LEU A 150 8.06 1.75 0.05
CA LEU A 150 7.14 1.11 0.98
C LEU A 150 7.60 -0.30 1.36
N ALA A 151 8.04 -1.10 0.36
CA ALA A 151 8.55 -2.45 0.61
C ALA A 151 9.82 -2.45 1.46
N LYS A 152 10.74 -1.49 1.24
CA LYS A 152 11.95 -1.30 2.09
C LYS A 152 11.57 -1.01 3.54
N LYS A 153 10.65 -0.09 3.76
CA LYS A 153 10.17 0.26 5.10
C LYS A 153 9.59 -0.95 5.81
N LEU A 154 8.72 -1.71 5.14
CA LEU A 154 8.09 -2.89 5.72
C LEU A 154 9.08 -4.03 5.95
N LEU A 155 10.06 -4.22 5.05
CA LEU A 155 11.16 -5.17 5.26
C LEU A 155 11.96 -4.81 6.52
N ALA A 156 12.36 -3.55 6.70
CA ALA A 156 13.08 -3.10 7.88
C ALA A 156 12.28 -3.33 9.18
N VAL A 157 10.97 -3.06 9.17
CA VAL A 157 10.08 -3.35 10.30
C VAL A 157 10.07 -4.84 10.63
N ARG A 158 9.99 -5.70 9.62
CA ARG A 158 10.00 -7.14 9.80
C ARG A 158 11.34 -7.66 10.32
N LEU A 159 12.46 -7.23 9.71
CA LEU A 159 13.79 -7.63 10.16
C LEU A 159 13.97 -7.29 11.65
N LYS A 160 13.62 -6.07 12.04
CA LYS A 160 13.66 -5.64 13.44
C LYS A 160 12.77 -6.52 14.35
N ALA A 161 11.55 -6.85 13.91
CA ALA A 161 10.61 -7.66 14.68
C ALA A 161 11.09 -9.11 14.85
N GLU A 162 11.88 -9.63 13.91
CA GLU A 162 12.46 -10.99 13.96
C GLU A 162 13.87 -11.04 14.56
N GLY A 163 14.41 -9.90 15.00
CA GLY A 163 15.75 -9.79 15.59
C GLY A 163 16.90 -10.05 14.60
N LEU A 164 16.75 -9.54 13.37
CA LEU A 164 17.68 -9.73 12.26
C LEU A 164 18.44 -8.45 11.93
#